data_656a5f73cf294f38c7aae04dc76a2d0f
#
_entry.id   656a5f73cf294f38c7aae04dc76a2d0f
#
_cell.length_a   1.000
_cell.length_b   1.000
_cell.length_c   1.000
_cell.angle_alpha   90.00
_cell.angle_beta   90.00
_cell.angle_gamma   90.00
#
_symmetry.space_group_name_H-M   'P 1'
#
loop_
_entity.id
_entity.type
_entity.pdbx_description
1 polymer ?
#
loop_
_entity_poly.entity_id
_entity_poly.type
_entity_poly.pdbx_seq_one_letter_code
_entity_poly.pdbx_strand_id
1 'polypeptide(L)'
;MRGLRRLNSIIRRAGATAALALLLSSCGSSHQAPLKPPSVEGPGPESLFEENVLLQSDPVGTLDTLQRLGVDRIEVYVSWASLAPDSASRIRPAGFDAADPSAYPAASWSVYDTIVRDALARGIALDLLLSSPAPTWATAPGEPAKGPVGLWQPSASEFGQFVRAIGTRYSGSYTPPGGSKPLPRVAFWSIWNEPNIGALGLAPQAIDHSTIEVSPVYYRRLLDAAWSGLRATGHGHDTILFGNLAPAGETLPPFPGNFAAMVPLRFLRALYCVDSSYRPLTGAPAAERSCPATAAGSAQFASQHPALFHATGFAIHPYPQGLPPDAAPPNEPDYAVLADIPHLEHVLDTIQHVYGSSTRFPLWSTEFGYQTKPPDSEPLSTSPALAAYYINWAEYLTWLNPRIKSYDQYLLRDPPTGVFASGLEFPNGQPKPGFYSYRMPIFLPVTSGASGQALEVWGCVRPVGYGKLVTRAEQRVRIEFQSGSHGAFQTIRTVPLTDPRGYFDIAQQFPGSGTVRLAWAYPNGQTIYSRLVNITLH
;
A
#
# COMPACT_ATOMS: atom_id res chain seq x y z
N MET A 1 15.38 -8.07 10.98
CA MET A 1 16.12 -6.86 11.43
C MET A 1 17.40 -6.52 10.65
N ARG A 2 18.19 -7.48 10.14
CA ARG A 2 19.38 -7.18 9.30
C ARG A 2 19.04 -6.77 7.86
N GLY A 3 17.90 -7.16 7.34
CA GLY A 3 17.42 -6.81 5.98
C GLY A 3 17.05 -5.32 5.83
N LEU A 4 16.35 -4.76 6.80
CA LEU A 4 15.94 -3.34 6.78
C LEU A 4 17.14 -2.35 6.77
N ARG A 5 18.23 -2.69 7.44
CA ARG A 5 19.45 -1.86 7.39
C ARG A 5 20.13 -1.86 6.01
N ARG A 6 19.91 -2.91 5.21
CA ARG A 6 20.47 -2.97 3.85
C ARG A 6 19.60 -2.21 2.84
N LEU A 7 18.27 -2.17 3.01
CA LEU A 7 17.41 -1.32 2.19
C LEU A 7 17.85 0.13 2.28
N ASN A 8 18.13 0.63 3.49
CA ASN A 8 18.62 1.98 3.71
C ASN A 8 20.00 2.24 3.08
N SER A 9 20.86 1.23 2.91
CA SER A 9 22.16 1.38 2.23
C SER A 9 22.04 1.41 0.69
N ILE A 10 21.04 0.74 0.15
CA ILE A 10 20.74 0.74 -1.30
C ILE A 10 20.14 2.11 -1.68
N ILE A 11 19.23 2.63 -0.88
CA ILE A 11 18.66 3.97 -1.05
C ILE A 11 19.73 5.08 -0.94
N ARG A 12 20.77 4.90 -0.11
CA ARG A 12 21.89 5.86 0.03
C ARG A 12 22.70 6.09 -1.25
N ARG A 13 22.79 5.13 -2.16
CA ARG A 13 23.58 5.28 -3.38
C ARG A 13 22.86 6.07 -4.48
N ALA A 14 21.54 6.06 -4.50
CA ALA A 14 20.74 6.85 -5.45
C ALA A 14 20.61 8.34 -5.08
N GLY A 15 20.82 8.70 -3.81
CA GLY A 15 20.63 10.06 -3.30
C GLY A 15 21.86 10.98 -3.24
N ALA A 16 23.06 10.51 -3.67
CA ALA A 16 24.32 11.20 -3.37
C ALA A 16 24.76 12.28 -4.40
N THR A 17 23.94 12.65 -5.38
CA THR A 17 24.36 13.61 -6.44
C THR A 17 23.37 14.74 -6.72
N ALA A 18 22.59 15.19 -5.80
CA ALA A 18 21.78 16.41 -5.95
C ALA A 18 21.96 17.36 -4.78
N ALA A 19 23.12 17.98 -4.69
CA ALA A 19 23.35 19.16 -3.86
C ALA A 19 23.42 20.42 -4.74
N LEU A 20 22.46 21.30 -4.49
CA LEU A 20 22.53 22.75 -4.54
C LEU A 20 22.68 23.44 -5.90
N ALA A 21 21.57 23.97 -6.42
CA ALA A 21 21.53 25.29 -7.08
C ALA A 21 20.13 25.90 -6.92
N LEU A 22 19.92 26.68 -5.87
CA LEU A 22 18.85 27.66 -5.76
C LEU A 22 19.16 28.83 -6.70
N LEU A 23 18.48 28.91 -7.82
CA LEU A 23 18.35 30.15 -8.59
C LEU A 23 16.90 30.61 -8.54
N LEU A 24 16.69 31.71 -7.81
CA LEU A 24 15.50 32.53 -7.83
C LEU A 24 15.29 33.07 -9.26
N SER A 25 14.21 32.66 -9.89
CA SER A 25 13.67 33.36 -11.07
C SER A 25 12.21 33.64 -10.82
N SER A 26 11.95 34.91 -10.54
CA SER A 26 10.62 35.51 -10.60
C SER A 26 10.12 35.51 -12.03
N CYS A 27 8.94 34.96 -12.32
CA CYS A 27 8.13 35.42 -13.43
C CYS A 27 6.66 34.94 -13.37
N GLY A 28 5.75 35.91 -13.51
CA GLY A 28 4.53 35.74 -14.27
C GLY A 28 3.36 35.09 -13.56
N SER A 29 2.55 35.87 -12.87
CA SER A 29 1.17 35.54 -12.50
C SER A 29 0.32 35.28 -13.74
N SER A 30 0.14 34.04 -14.14
CA SER A 30 -0.99 33.63 -14.97
C SER A 30 -2.17 33.37 -14.06
N HIS A 31 -3.19 34.22 -14.12
CA HIS A 31 -4.49 33.96 -13.50
C HIS A 31 -5.11 32.71 -14.13
N GLN A 32 -4.86 31.54 -13.56
CA GLN A 32 -5.68 30.37 -13.86
C GLN A 32 -7.04 30.57 -13.16
N ALA A 33 -8.13 30.50 -13.96
CA ALA A 33 -9.47 30.42 -13.42
C ALA A 33 -9.55 29.25 -12.42
N PRO A 34 -10.30 29.38 -11.31
CA PRO A 34 -10.45 28.29 -10.35
C PRO A 34 -10.99 27.07 -11.07
N LEU A 35 -10.19 26.00 -11.09
CA LEU A 35 -10.63 24.70 -11.59
C LEU A 35 -11.80 24.28 -10.71
N LYS A 36 -12.97 24.09 -11.34
CA LYS A 36 -14.10 23.45 -10.66
C LYS A 36 -13.62 22.07 -10.24
N PRO A 37 -13.65 21.71 -8.94
CA PRO A 37 -13.20 20.37 -8.53
C PRO A 37 -13.97 19.33 -9.34
N PRO A 38 -13.33 18.26 -9.84
CA PRO A 38 -14.06 17.19 -10.46
C PRO A 38 -15.05 16.63 -9.45
N SER A 39 -16.32 16.48 -9.86
CA SER A 39 -17.31 15.79 -9.04
C SER A 39 -16.88 14.31 -8.97
N VAL A 40 -16.27 13.92 -7.86
CA VAL A 40 -15.94 12.51 -7.62
C VAL A 40 -17.26 11.80 -7.34
N GLU A 41 -17.70 10.98 -8.30
CA GLU A 41 -18.89 10.15 -8.14
C GLU A 41 -18.49 8.86 -7.39
N GLY A 42 -19.26 8.52 -6.36
CA GLY A 42 -19.06 7.34 -5.54
C GLY A 42 -18.36 7.63 -4.20
N PRO A 43 -18.17 6.59 -3.37
CA PRO A 43 -17.46 6.73 -2.09
C PRO A 43 -15.97 7.02 -2.34
N GLY A 44 -15.36 7.81 -1.45
CA GLY A 44 -13.92 8.03 -1.45
C GLY A 44 -13.10 6.73 -1.29
N PRO A 45 -11.76 6.77 -1.37
CA PRO A 45 -10.92 5.58 -1.21
C PRO A 45 -11.10 4.94 0.16
N GLU A 46 -10.93 3.61 0.24
CA GLU A 46 -10.87 2.93 1.53
C GLU A 46 -9.63 3.36 2.31
N SER A 47 -9.77 3.54 3.62
CA SER A 47 -8.61 3.60 4.48
C SER A 47 -8.09 2.18 4.71
N LEU A 48 -6.95 1.88 4.11
CA LEU A 48 -6.23 0.64 4.32
C LEU A 48 -5.13 0.87 5.36
N PHE A 49 -4.78 -0.14 6.14
CA PHE A 49 -3.81 -0.01 7.21
C PHE A 49 -2.96 -1.27 7.34
N GLU A 50 -1.65 -1.14 7.41
CA GLU A 50 -0.75 -2.25 7.70
C GLU A 50 -0.05 -2.06 9.05
N GLU A 51 -0.16 -3.04 9.94
CA GLU A 51 0.53 -3.08 11.24
C GLU A 51 0.73 -4.52 11.68
N ASN A 52 1.76 -5.16 11.17
CA ASN A 52 1.94 -6.60 11.37
C ASN A 52 2.50 -6.97 12.76
N VAL A 53 3.37 -6.14 13.33
CA VAL A 53 4.05 -6.48 14.60
C VAL A 53 3.07 -6.44 15.77
N LEU A 54 2.31 -5.36 15.88
CA LEU A 54 1.32 -5.23 16.96
C LEU A 54 0.13 -6.16 16.75
N LEU A 55 -0.33 -6.37 15.50
CA LEU A 55 -1.38 -7.34 15.21
C LEU A 55 -1.02 -8.76 15.62
N GLN A 56 0.25 -9.15 15.50
CA GLN A 56 0.69 -10.47 15.93
C GLN A 56 0.90 -10.59 17.45
N SER A 57 1.32 -9.51 18.11
CA SER A 57 1.62 -9.53 19.56
C SER A 57 0.42 -9.18 20.44
N ASP A 58 -0.45 -8.28 19.98
CA ASP A 58 -1.69 -7.85 20.66
C ASP A 58 -2.79 -7.55 19.63
N PRO A 59 -3.39 -8.58 19.01
CA PRO A 59 -4.39 -8.37 17.97
C PRO A 59 -5.63 -7.60 18.46
N VAL A 60 -6.09 -7.88 19.68
CA VAL A 60 -7.30 -7.27 20.23
C VAL A 60 -7.10 -5.77 20.48
N GLY A 61 -6.07 -5.38 21.21
CA GLY A 61 -5.77 -3.97 21.51
C GLY A 61 -5.44 -3.15 20.26
N THR A 62 -4.76 -3.77 19.29
CA THR A 62 -4.45 -3.14 18.01
C THR A 62 -5.72 -2.89 17.21
N LEU A 63 -6.57 -3.90 17.03
CA LEU A 63 -7.84 -3.77 16.30
C LEU A 63 -8.80 -2.79 16.95
N ASP A 64 -8.85 -2.71 18.28
CA ASP A 64 -9.63 -1.70 19.00
C ASP A 64 -9.14 -0.28 18.69
N THR A 65 -7.84 -0.10 18.56
CA THR A 65 -7.24 1.20 18.20
C THR A 65 -7.55 1.56 16.76
N LEU A 66 -7.39 0.61 15.82
CA LEU A 66 -7.69 0.82 14.40
C LEU A 66 -9.18 1.10 14.17
N GLN A 67 -10.08 0.42 14.88
CA GLN A 67 -11.52 0.73 14.84
C GLN A 67 -11.81 2.16 15.30
N ARG A 68 -11.19 2.61 16.40
CA ARG A 68 -11.35 3.99 16.89
C ARG A 68 -10.73 5.04 15.93
N LEU A 69 -9.72 4.68 15.18
CA LEU A 69 -9.17 5.51 14.10
C LEU A 69 -10.08 5.54 12.86
N GLY A 70 -10.97 4.56 12.72
CA GLY A 70 -11.90 4.47 11.59
C GLY A 70 -11.32 3.78 10.36
N VAL A 71 -10.42 2.82 10.59
CA VAL A 71 -9.83 2.01 9.51
C VAL A 71 -10.91 1.14 8.86
N ASP A 72 -11.00 1.17 7.52
CA ASP A 72 -11.97 0.36 6.76
C ASP A 72 -11.45 -1.06 6.55
N ARG A 73 -10.17 -1.22 6.23
CA ARG A 73 -9.52 -2.49 5.91
C ARG A 73 -8.13 -2.56 6.52
N ILE A 74 -7.73 -3.75 6.98
CA ILE A 74 -6.34 -4.03 7.35
C ILE A 74 -5.72 -5.00 6.35
N GLU A 75 -4.47 -4.74 5.97
CA GLU A 75 -3.64 -5.73 5.31
C GLU A 75 -2.94 -6.58 6.39
N VAL A 76 -3.04 -7.88 6.25
CA VAL A 76 -2.45 -8.87 7.17
C VAL A 76 -1.40 -9.67 6.43
N TYR A 77 -0.16 -9.48 6.78
CA TYR A 77 0.97 -10.20 6.21
C TYR A 77 0.97 -11.66 6.66
N VAL A 78 0.66 -12.57 5.77
CA VAL A 78 0.65 -14.01 6.03
C VAL A 78 1.97 -14.62 5.56
N SER A 79 2.91 -14.76 6.49
CA SER A 79 4.22 -15.33 6.20
C SER A 79 4.12 -16.84 5.96
N TRP A 80 4.51 -17.29 4.77
CA TRP A 80 4.48 -18.70 4.43
C TRP A 80 5.35 -19.55 5.37
N ALA A 81 6.59 -19.13 5.65
CA ALA A 81 7.48 -19.85 6.55
C ALA A 81 6.98 -19.91 8.01
N SER A 82 6.23 -18.89 8.45
CA SER A 82 5.69 -18.88 9.83
C SER A 82 4.57 -19.89 10.03
N LEU A 83 3.87 -20.26 8.96
CA LEU A 83 2.80 -21.26 9.00
C LEU A 83 3.34 -22.68 8.75
N ALA A 84 4.34 -22.82 7.86
CA ALA A 84 4.83 -24.10 7.39
C ALA A 84 5.56 -24.90 8.49
N PRO A 85 5.40 -26.22 8.53
CA PRO A 85 6.18 -27.07 9.42
C PRO A 85 7.65 -27.11 8.98
N ASP A 86 8.58 -27.26 9.94
CA ASP A 86 10.02 -27.40 9.74
C ASP A 86 10.61 -26.37 8.76
N SER A 87 10.11 -25.13 8.80
CA SER A 87 10.40 -24.09 7.80
C SER A 87 11.89 -23.76 7.64
N ALA A 88 12.72 -24.02 8.66
CA ALA A 88 14.18 -23.84 8.60
C ALA A 88 14.93 -25.02 7.97
N SER A 89 14.27 -26.18 7.76
CA SER A 89 14.88 -27.37 7.16
C SER A 89 14.99 -27.23 5.65
N ARG A 90 16.03 -27.82 5.05
CA ARG A 90 16.13 -28.01 3.59
C ARG A 90 15.35 -29.26 3.11
N ILE A 91 14.91 -30.10 4.04
CA ILE A 91 14.18 -31.32 3.74
C ILE A 91 12.69 -31.07 4.00
N ARG A 92 11.88 -31.22 2.97
CA ARG A 92 10.42 -31.12 3.08
C ARG A 92 9.90 -32.21 4.02
N PRO A 93 9.02 -31.92 4.98
CA PRO A 93 8.47 -32.92 5.89
C PRO A 93 7.80 -34.08 5.13
N ALA A 94 8.13 -35.30 5.52
CA ALA A 94 7.57 -36.49 4.88
C ALA A 94 6.05 -36.57 5.11
N GLY A 95 5.30 -36.82 4.05
CA GLY A 95 3.82 -36.92 4.13
C GLY A 95 3.09 -35.60 4.36
N PHE A 96 3.77 -34.46 4.36
CA PHE A 96 3.10 -33.17 4.52
C PHE A 96 2.24 -32.82 3.30
N ASP A 97 0.93 -32.74 3.50
CA ASP A 97 0.01 -32.21 2.51
C ASP A 97 -0.11 -30.70 2.65
N ALA A 98 0.64 -29.96 1.83
CA ALA A 98 0.68 -28.51 1.89
C ALA A 98 -0.61 -27.82 1.38
N ALA A 99 -1.56 -28.59 0.82
CA ALA A 99 -2.87 -28.06 0.41
C ALA A 99 -3.95 -28.23 1.49
N ASP A 100 -3.69 -29.06 2.52
CA ASP A 100 -4.60 -29.28 3.64
C ASP A 100 -4.26 -28.33 4.82
N PRO A 101 -5.14 -27.38 5.20
CA PRO A 101 -4.90 -26.51 6.34
C PRO A 101 -4.75 -27.26 7.67
N SER A 102 -5.27 -28.50 7.79
CA SER A 102 -5.13 -29.31 9.00
C SER A 102 -3.75 -29.96 9.13
N ALA A 103 -2.96 -30.04 8.06
CA ALA A 103 -1.60 -30.55 8.08
C ALA A 103 -0.57 -29.54 8.64
N TYR A 104 -0.93 -28.29 8.74
CA TYR A 104 -0.10 -27.24 9.33
C TYR A 104 -0.21 -27.26 10.86
N PRO A 105 0.83 -26.84 11.60
CA PRO A 105 0.78 -26.77 13.06
C PRO A 105 -0.37 -25.86 13.53
N ALA A 106 -1.27 -26.39 14.36
CA ALA A 106 -2.46 -25.64 14.82
C ALA A 106 -2.09 -24.32 15.52
N ALA A 107 -0.97 -24.30 16.26
CA ALA A 107 -0.49 -23.10 16.94
C ALA A 107 -0.10 -21.97 15.98
N SER A 108 0.41 -22.31 14.78
CA SER A 108 0.80 -21.32 13.77
C SER A 108 -0.42 -20.53 13.21
N TRP A 109 -1.60 -21.14 13.21
CA TRP A 109 -2.84 -20.48 12.76
C TRP A 109 -3.46 -19.56 13.79
N SER A 110 -3.18 -19.75 15.08
CA SER A 110 -3.97 -19.16 16.18
C SER A 110 -4.05 -17.65 16.10
N VAL A 111 -2.96 -16.97 15.78
CA VAL A 111 -2.92 -15.51 15.67
C VAL A 111 -3.73 -15.02 14.46
N TYR A 112 -3.59 -15.67 13.31
CA TYR A 112 -4.34 -15.30 12.10
C TYR A 112 -5.84 -15.53 12.26
N ASP A 113 -6.23 -16.67 12.88
CA ASP A 113 -7.64 -16.95 13.20
C ASP A 113 -8.25 -15.89 14.12
N THR A 114 -7.48 -15.43 15.11
CA THR A 114 -7.88 -14.37 16.02
C THR A 114 -8.07 -13.06 15.27
N ILE A 115 -7.07 -12.65 14.47
CA ILE A 115 -7.14 -11.43 13.65
C ILE A 115 -8.37 -11.47 12.74
N VAL A 116 -8.59 -12.58 12.01
CA VAL A 116 -9.72 -12.71 11.08
C VAL A 116 -11.07 -12.58 11.81
N ARG A 117 -11.25 -13.27 12.93
CA ARG A 117 -12.51 -13.18 13.70
C ARG A 117 -12.73 -11.80 14.28
N ASP A 118 -11.70 -11.24 14.89
CA ASP A 118 -11.79 -10.01 15.67
C ASP A 118 -11.87 -8.76 14.80
N ALA A 119 -11.21 -8.73 13.64
CA ALA A 119 -11.35 -7.65 12.67
C ALA A 119 -12.78 -7.59 12.13
N LEU A 120 -13.31 -8.72 11.65
CA LEU A 120 -14.66 -8.79 11.10
C LEU A 120 -15.74 -8.50 12.16
N ALA A 121 -15.53 -8.93 13.42
CA ALA A 121 -16.44 -8.59 14.51
C ALA A 121 -16.49 -7.08 14.82
N ARG A 122 -15.44 -6.34 14.48
CA ARG A 122 -15.34 -4.88 14.61
C ARG A 122 -15.77 -4.12 13.35
N GLY A 123 -16.16 -4.83 12.30
CA GLY A 123 -16.51 -4.23 11.01
C GLY A 123 -15.29 -3.75 10.21
N ILE A 124 -14.08 -4.22 10.54
CA ILE A 124 -12.86 -3.96 9.79
C ILE A 124 -12.70 -5.06 8.74
N ALA A 125 -12.64 -4.69 7.47
CA ALA A 125 -12.39 -5.63 6.38
C ALA A 125 -10.93 -6.12 6.38
N LEU A 126 -10.69 -7.23 5.68
CA LEU A 126 -9.37 -7.87 5.64
C LEU A 126 -8.85 -7.89 4.21
N ASP A 127 -7.55 -7.69 4.04
CA ASP A 127 -6.73 -8.13 2.92
C ASP A 127 -5.70 -9.12 3.46
N LEU A 128 -5.65 -10.33 2.96
CA LEU A 128 -4.61 -11.29 3.32
C LEU A 128 -3.50 -11.25 2.28
N LEU A 129 -2.36 -10.68 2.65
CA LEU A 129 -1.15 -10.66 1.84
C LEU A 129 -0.38 -11.98 2.02
N LEU A 130 -0.51 -12.87 1.04
CA LEU A 130 0.16 -14.17 1.03
C LEU A 130 1.59 -14.04 0.53
N SER A 131 2.59 -14.14 1.40
CA SER A 131 3.93 -13.67 1.06
C SER A 131 5.09 -14.46 1.66
N SER A 132 6.29 -13.96 1.34
CA SER A 132 7.60 -14.40 1.83
C SER A 132 7.73 -14.29 3.37
N PRO A 133 8.77 -14.85 3.98
CA PRO A 133 9.69 -15.79 3.37
C PRO A 133 9.04 -17.16 3.12
N ALA A 134 9.51 -17.86 2.10
CA ALA A 134 9.16 -19.27 1.90
C ALA A 134 9.89 -20.14 2.95
N PRO A 135 9.35 -21.29 3.33
CA PRO A 135 10.10 -22.26 4.09
C PRO A 135 11.32 -22.73 3.28
N THR A 136 12.44 -22.96 3.93
CA THR A 136 13.73 -23.27 3.28
C THR A 136 13.64 -24.51 2.37
N TRP A 137 12.82 -25.49 2.72
CA TRP A 137 12.58 -26.67 1.87
C TRP A 137 11.80 -26.37 0.58
N ALA A 138 11.15 -25.21 0.48
CA ALA A 138 10.45 -24.75 -0.70
C ALA A 138 11.24 -23.72 -1.53
N THR A 139 12.54 -23.54 -1.24
CA THR A 139 13.45 -22.69 -2.01
C THR A 139 14.43 -23.52 -2.83
N ALA A 140 14.93 -22.96 -3.94
CA ALA A 140 15.94 -23.65 -4.75
C ALA A 140 17.29 -23.74 -4.02
N PRO A 141 18.14 -24.73 -4.36
CA PRO A 141 19.53 -24.77 -3.89
C PRO A 141 20.35 -23.61 -4.47
N GLY A 142 21.50 -23.33 -3.85
CA GLY A 142 22.44 -22.30 -4.32
C GLY A 142 22.14 -20.88 -3.78
N GLU A 143 21.29 -20.76 -2.77
CA GLU A 143 21.09 -19.51 -2.05
C GLU A 143 22.42 -18.98 -1.48
N PRO A 144 22.80 -17.72 -1.75
CA PRO A 144 24.01 -17.14 -1.20
C PRO A 144 24.00 -17.09 0.32
N ALA A 145 25.07 -17.54 0.98
CA ALA A 145 25.17 -17.69 2.44
C ALA A 145 24.89 -16.39 3.24
N LYS A 146 24.99 -15.22 2.62
CA LYS A 146 24.73 -13.92 3.24
C LYS A 146 23.38 -13.33 2.83
N GLY A 147 22.59 -14.04 2.03
CA GLY A 147 21.25 -13.63 1.60
C GLY A 147 20.22 -13.77 2.73
N PRO A 148 19.09 -13.07 2.64
CA PRO A 148 17.95 -13.31 3.52
C PRO A 148 17.30 -14.65 3.16
N VAL A 149 17.06 -15.47 4.20
CA VAL A 149 16.53 -16.84 4.06
C VAL A 149 15.09 -16.81 3.53
N GLY A 150 14.78 -17.76 2.62
CA GLY A 150 13.42 -17.98 2.13
C GLY A 150 12.98 -17.07 0.99
N LEU A 151 13.87 -16.27 0.42
CA LEU A 151 13.57 -15.41 -0.75
C LEU A 151 14.12 -15.96 -2.06
N TRP A 152 14.99 -16.96 -1.99
CA TRP A 152 15.73 -17.47 -3.15
C TRP A 152 14.91 -18.46 -3.97
N GLN A 153 14.44 -18.04 -5.14
CA GLN A 153 13.74 -18.90 -6.11
C GLN A 153 12.69 -19.81 -5.43
N PRO A 154 11.69 -19.24 -4.76
CA PRO A 154 10.65 -20.04 -4.10
C PRO A 154 9.87 -20.89 -5.11
N SER A 155 9.49 -22.09 -4.70
CA SER A 155 8.74 -23.05 -5.51
C SER A 155 7.30 -22.58 -5.72
N ALA A 156 6.93 -22.28 -6.95
CA ALA A 156 5.56 -21.88 -7.29
C ALA A 156 4.54 -22.99 -7.03
N SER A 157 4.92 -24.27 -7.23
CA SER A 157 4.00 -25.39 -6.97
C SER A 157 3.69 -25.54 -5.47
N GLU A 158 4.69 -25.42 -4.61
CA GLU A 158 4.49 -25.47 -3.16
C GLU A 158 3.74 -24.23 -2.65
N PHE A 159 4.02 -23.05 -3.23
CA PHE A 159 3.26 -21.84 -2.92
C PHE A 159 1.79 -21.98 -3.30
N GLY A 160 1.49 -22.55 -4.46
CA GLY A 160 0.11 -22.80 -4.88
C GLY A 160 -0.64 -23.74 -3.93
N GLN A 161 0.05 -24.75 -3.35
CA GLN A 161 -0.55 -25.61 -2.32
C GLN A 161 -0.79 -24.85 -1.01
N PHE A 162 0.17 -24.04 -0.57
CA PHE A 162 0.01 -23.15 0.58
C PHE A 162 -1.19 -22.21 0.41
N VAL A 163 -1.33 -21.57 -0.77
CA VAL A 163 -2.48 -20.72 -1.09
C VAL A 163 -3.80 -21.49 -1.03
N ARG A 164 -3.83 -22.74 -1.51
CA ARG A 164 -5.02 -23.60 -1.39
C ARG A 164 -5.36 -23.90 0.07
N ALA A 165 -4.37 -24.16 0.93
CA ALA A 165 -4.61 -24.37 2.36
C ALA A 165 -5.25 -23.13 3.00
N ILE A 166 -4.73 -21.94 2.73
CA ILE A 166 -5.28 -20.69 3.27
C ILE A 166 -6.67 -20.40 2.70
N GLY A 167 -6.86 -20.55 1.39
CA GLY A 167 -8.16 -20.37 0.75
C GLY A 167 -9.22 -21.34 1.32
N THR A 168 -8.86 -22.61 1.53
CA THR A 168 -9.74 -23.58 2.20
C THR A 168 -10.06 -23.12 3.62
N ARG A 169 -9.05 -22.69 4.39
CA ARG A 169 -9.21 -22.28 5.79
C ARG A 169 -10.17 -21.11 5.94
N TYR A 170 -10.04 -20.09 5.13
CA TYR A 170 -10.85 -18.87 5.20
C TYR A 170 -11.95 -18.81 4.13
N SER A 171 -12.44 -19.98 3.71
CA SER A 171 -13.57 -20.12 2.76
C SER A 171 -14.93 -19.74 3.37
N GLY A 172 -15.02 -19.64 4.70
CA GLY A 172 -16.29 -19.47 5.41
C GLY A 172 -16.98 -20.79 5.76
N SER A 173 -16.44 -21.94 5.32
CA SER A 173 -17.01 -23.28 5.57
C SER A 173 -16.08 -24.21 6.36
N TYR A 174 -14.80 -23.87 6.50
CA TYR A 174 -13.82 -24.68 7.20
C TYR A 174 -13.93 -24.51 8.72
N THR A 175 -14.12 -25.62 9.43
CA THR A 175 -14.06 -25.67 10.89
C THR A 175 -12.73 -26.28 11.33
N PRO A 176 -11.86 -25.55 12.05
CA PRO A 176 -10.60 -26.10 12.54
C PRO A 176 -10.81 -27.32 13.44
N PRO A 177 -9.87 -28.28 13.51
CA PRO A 177 -9.92 -29.39 14.44
C PRO A 177 -10.15 -28.90 15.89
N GLY A 178 -11.14 -29.48 16.58
CA GLY A 178 -11.54 -29.04 17.93
C GLY A 178 -12.40 -27.78 17.97
N GLY A 179 -12.62 -27.11 16.86
CA GLY A 179 -13.51 -25.96 16.75
C GLY A 179 -14.99 -26.36 16.68
N SER A 180 -15.89 -25.47 17.11
CA SER A 180 -17.35 -25.69 17.07
C SER A 180 -18.06 -24.93 15.95
N LYS A 181 -17.38 -24.01 15.29
CA LYS A 181 -17.93 -23.16 14.23
C LYS A 181 -16.90 -22.95 13.12
N PRO A 182 -17.34 -22.77 11.86
CA PRO A 182 -16.45 -22.41 10.79
C PRO A 182 -15.78 -21.04 11.03
N LEU A 183 -14.59 -20.90 10.45
CA LEU A 183 -13.91 -19.60 10.38
C LEU A 183 -14.65 -18.67 9.42
N PRO A 184 -14.62 -17.37 9.67
CA PRO A 184 -15.20 -16.39 8.74
C PRO A 184 -14.54 -16.47 7.36
N ARG A 185 -15.33 -16.13 6.33
CA ARG A 185 -14.80 -15.99 4.97
C ARG A 185 -13.97 -14.73 4.83
N VAL A 186 -12.81 -14.85 4.18
CA VAL A 186 -12.06 -13.73 3.63
C VAL A 186 -12.27 -13.70 2.12
N ALA A 187 -12.44 -12.51 1.55
CA ALA A 187 -12.74 -12.32 0.14
C ALA A 187 -11.84 -11.26 -0.53
N PHE A 188 -10.67 -11.02 0.04
CA PHE A 188 -9.70 -10.06 -0.48
C PHE A 188 -8.28 -10.59 -0.22
N TRP A 189 -7.46 -10.64 -1.28
CA TRP A 189 -6.20 -11.37 -1.32
C TRP A 189 -5.15 -10.56 -2.07
N SER A 190 -4.03 -10.34 -1.45
CA SER A 190 -2.83 -9.78 -2.07
C SER A 190 -1.77 -10.86 -2.25
N ILE A 191 -1.11 -10.89 -3.42
CA ILE A 191 -0.18 -11.96 -3.76
C ILE A 191 1.24 -11.43 -3.82
N TRP A 192 2.02 -11.84 -2.83
CA TRP A 192 3.43 -11.56 -2.63
C TRP A 192 3.74 -10.08 -2.33
N ASN A 193 4.73 -9.85 -1.46
CA ASN A 193 5.18 -8.52 -1.09
C ASN A 193 6.46 -8.13 -1.82
N GLU A 194 6.51 -6.94 -2.38
CA GLU A 194 7.66 -6.29 -3.01
C GLU A 194 8.55 -7.23 -3.85
N PRO A 195 7.99 -7.95 -4.85
CA PRO A 195 8.77 -8.91 -5.63
C PRO A 195 9.91 -8.26 -6.42
N ASN A 196 9.91 -6.95 -6.54
CA ASN A 196 10.99 -6.16 -7.15
C ASN A 196 12.12 -5.80 -6.18
N ILE A 197 12.05 -6.21 -4.89
CA ILE A 197 13.12 -6.02 -3.90
C ILE A 197 13.76 -7.35 -3.54
N GLY A 198 15.01 -7.56 -3.97
CA GLY A 198 15.71 -8.83 -3.73
C GLY A 198 15.99 -9.13 -2.28
N ALA A 199 16.19 -8.11 -1.45
CA ALA A 199 16.52 -8.27 -0.03
C ALA A 199 15.31 -8.45 0.89
N LEU A 200 14.07 -8.21 0.40
CA LEU A 200 12.85 -8.25 1.20
C LEU A 200 11.76 -9.16 0.61
N GLY A 201 11.62 -9.17 -0.72
CA GLY A 201 10.53 -9.84 -1.41
C GLY A 201 10.97 -11.10 -2.15
N LEU A 202 11.77 -10.97 -3.22
CA LEU A 202 12.06 -12.09 -4.13
C LEU A 202 13.47 -12.02 -4.72
N ALA A 203 14.22 -13.09 -4.63
CA ALA A 203 15.58 -13.20 -5.13
C ALA A 203 15.78 -14.46 -6.01
N PRO A 204 16.71 -14.41 -6.98
CA PRO A 204 17.50 -13.25 -7.41
C PRO A 204 16.70 -12.27 -8.24
N GLN A 205 17.09 -11.00 -8.24
CA GLN A 205 16.44 -9.97 -9.10
C GLN A 205 16.94 -10.06 -10.55
N ALA A 206 18.23 -10.31 -10.73
CA ALA A 206 18.87 -10.51 -12.03
C ALA A 206 19.92 -11.61 -11.93
N ILE A 207 20.35 -12.13 -13.09
CA ILE A 207 21.55 -12.97 -13.18
C ILE A 207 22.75 -12.10 -12.78
N ASP A 208 23.63 -12.64 -11.96
CA ASP A 208 24.79 -11.92 -11.42
C ASP A 208 25.57 -11.19 -12.52
N HIS A 209 25.88 -9.92 -12.30
CA HIS A 209 26.58 -9.03 -13.22
C HIS A 209 25.92 -8.87 -14.62
N SER A 210 24.66 -9.26 -14.77
CA SER A 210 23.92 -9.09 -16.03
C SER A 210 22.78 -8.08 -15.91
N THR A 211 22.20 -7.72 -17.04
CA THR A 211 21.01 -6.89 -17.15
C THR A 211 19.72 -7.72 -17.37
N ILE A 212 19.82 -9.05 -17.21
CA ILE A 212 18.71 -9.98 -17.46
C ILE A 212 17.90 -10.11 -16.18
N GLU A 213 16.67 -9.65 -16.21
CA GLU A 213 15.70 -9.74 -15.13
C GLU A 213 15.21 -11.18 -14.97
N VAL A 214 15.22 -11.72 -13.72
CA VAL A 214 14.74 -13.07 -13.44
C VAL A 214 13.63 -13.09 -12.36
N SER A 215 13.61 -12.15 -11.42
CA SER A 215 12.53 -12.10 -10.41
C SER A 215 11.13 -11.98 -11.00
N PRO A 216 10.89 -11.23 -12.11
CA PRO A 216 9.57 -11.18 -12.74
C PRO A 216 9.09 -12.54 -13.23
N VAL A 217 10.02 -13.44 -13.65
CA VAL A 217 9.68 -14.82 -14.05
C VAL A 217 9.21 -15.64 -12.85
N TYR A 218 9.92 -15.54 -11.72
CA TYR A 218 9.53 -16.24 -10.50
C TYR A 218 8.20 -15.71 -9.98
N TYR A 219 8.04 -14.40 -9.94
CA TYR A 219 6.79 -13.78 -9.51
C TYR A 219 5.60 -14.20 -10.38
N ARG A 220 5.75 -14.22 -11.71
CA ARG A 220 4.71 -14.68 -12.64
C ARG A 220 4.26 -16.10 -12.33
N ARG A 221 5.21 -17.02 -12.06
CA ARG A 221 4.91 -18.40 -11.69
C ARG A 221 4.20 -18.52 -10.33
N LEU A 222 4.64 -17.73 -9.33
CA LEU A 222 3.98 -17.66 -8.02
C LEU A 222 2.54 -17.15 -8.17
N LEU A 223 2.36 -16.11 -8.97
CA LEU A 223 1.04 -15.50 -9.22
C LEU A 223 0.08 -16.47 -9.91
N ASP A 224 0.54 -17.20 -10.94
CA ASP A 224 -0.26 -18.22 -11.63
C ASP A 224 -0.68 -19.36 -10.67
N ALA A 225 0.23 -19.78 -9.82
CA ALA A 225 -0.03 -20.83 -8.82
C ALA A 225 -1.03 -20.35 -7.76
N ALA A 226 -0.89 -19.12 -7.28
CA ALA A 226 -1.81 -18.49 -6.33
C ALA A 226 -3.21 -18.31 -6.93
N TRP A 227 -3.27 -17.78 -8.16
CA TRP A 227 -4.52 -17.64 -8.90
C TRP A 227 -5.29 -18.97 -9.02
N SER A 228 -4.57 -20.03 -9.41
CA SER A 228 -5.14 -21.38 -9.50
C SER A 228 -5.60 -21.91 -8.13
N GLY A 229 -4.80 -21.69 -7.09
CA GLY A 229 -5.08 -22.12 -5.71
C GLY A 229 -6.35 -21.45 -5.14
N LEU A 230 -6.47 -20.14 -5.28
CA LEU A 230 -7.64 -19.37 -4.82
C LEU A 230 -8.90 -19.78 -5.60
N ARG A 231 -8.83 -19.94 -6.91
CA ARG A 231 -9.97 -20.38 -7.70
C ARG A 231 -10.43 -21.79 -7.32
N ALA A 232 -9.49 -22.71 -7.07
CA ALA A 232 -9.79 -24.08 -6.67
C ALA A 232 -10.48 -24.18 -5.30
N THR A 233 -10.39 -23.13 -4.47
CA THR A 233 -10.97 -23.07 -3.12
C THR A 233 -12.18 -22.12 -3.02
N GLY A 234 -12.76 -21.72 -4.16
CA GLY A 234 -14.00 -20.95 -4.23
C GLY A 234 -13.81 -19.43 -4.17
N HIS A 235 -12.57 -18.93 -4.35
CA HIS A 235 -12.24 -17.51 -4.32
C HIS A 235 -12.09 -16.86 -5.69
N GLY A 236 -12.59 -17.50 -6.76
CA GLY A 236 -12.43 -17.02 -8.13
C GLY A 236 -13.18 -15.72 -8.47
N HIS A 237 -14.09 -15.27 -7.60
CA HIS A 237 -14.85 -14.01 -7.73
C HIS A 237 -14.48 -12.99 -6.66
N ASP A 238 -13.50 -13.29 -5.81
CA ASP A 238 -13.02 -12.38 -4.79
C ASP A 238 -12.10 -11.32 -5.38
N THR A 239 -11.78 -10.31 -4.59
CA THR A 239 -10.73 -9.37 -4.96
C THR A 239 -9.37 -10.05 -4.82
N ILE A 240 -8.63 -10.12 -5.93
CA ILE A 240 -7.28 -10.66 -5.98
C ILE A 240 -6.38 -9.58 -6.56
N LEU A 241 -5.44 -9.11 -5.77
CA LEU A 241 -4.46 -8.12 -6.16
C LEU A 241 -3.13 -8.78 -6.53
N PHE A 242 -2.47 -8.22 -7.52
CA PHE A 242 -1.09 -8.52 -7.86
C PHE A 242 -0.28 -7.22 -7.93
N GLY A 243 1.03 -7.33 -7.94
CA GLY A 243 1.92 -6.18 -7.91
C GLY A 243 2.58 -6.04 -6.55
N ASN A 244 1.99 -5.27 -5.63
CA ASN A 244 2.61 -4.88 -4.35
C ASN A 244 4.05 -4.44 -4.56
N LEU A 245 4.29 -3.60 -5.59
CA LEU A 245 5.64 -3.20 -5.98
C LEU A 245 6.14 -2.05 -5.11
N ALA A 246 7.39 -2.16 -4.67
CA ALA A 246 8.10 -1.01 -4.13
C ALA A 246 8.24 0.08 -5.20
N PRO A 247 8.16 1.38 -4.83
CA PRO A 247 8.08 2.49 -5.79
C PRO A 247 9.39 2.84 -6.46
N ALA A 248 10.51 2.35 -5.93
CA ALA A 248 11.86 2.75 -6.30
C ALA A 248 12.78 1.54 -6.42
N GLY A 249 13.96 1.75 -6.99
CA GLY A 249 14.98 0.72 -7.13
C GLY A 249 16.22 1.25 -7.82
N GLU A 250 17.07 0.35 -8.32
CA GLU A 250 18.29 0.71 -9.02
C GLU A 250 18.03 0.85 -10.54
N THR A 251 18.46 1.97 -11.09
CA THR A 251 18.28 2.34 -12.50
C THR A 251 19.56 2.19 -13.34
N LEU A 252 20.72 2.14 -12.69
CA LEU A 252 22.02 2.10 -13.37
C LEU A 252 22.38 0.69 -13.86
N PRO A 253 22.72 0.49 -15.15
CA PRO A 253 23.27 -0.75 -15.67
C PRO A 253 24.82 -0.86 -15.41
N PRO A 254 25.39 -2.09 -15.26
CA PRO A 254 24.65 -3.34 -15.20
C PRO A 254 23.85 -3.43 -13.90
N PHE A 255 22.66 -4.04 -13.99
CA PHE A 255 21.79 -4.22 -12.84
C PHE A 255 22.51 -5.07 -11.77
N PRO A 256 22.75 -4.57 -10.54
CA PRO A 256 23.65 -5.23 -9.62
C PRO A 256 22.98 -6.37 -8.87
N GLY A 257 23.08 -7.57 -9.38
CA GLY A 257 23.10 -8.77 -8.56
C GLY A 257 21.80 -9.24 -7.95
N ASN A 258 21.97 -10.20 -7.02
CA ASN A 258 20.91 -11.09 -6.58
C ASN A 258 19.88 -10.46 -5.63
N PHE A 259 20.28 -9.48 -4.83
CA PHE A 259 19.48 -8.89 -3.76
C PHE A 259 19.23 -7.38 -3.93
N ALA A 260 19.49 -6.85 -5.12
CA ALA A 260 19.22 -5.46 -5.45
C ALA A 260 17.71 -5.19 -5.48
N ALA A 261 17.36 -3.91 -5.55
CA ALA A 261 16.00 -3.46 -5.83
C ALA A 261 15.89 -3.13 -7.33
N MET A 262 14.89 -3.68 -8.01
CA MET A 262 14.57 -3.34 -9.40
C MET A 262 13.51 -2.23 -9.42
N VAL A 263 13.71 -1.21 -10.25
CA VAL A 263 12.69 -0.17 -10.44
C VAL A 263 11.37 -0.77 -10.96
N PRO A 264 10.20 -0.32 -10.45
CA PRO A 264 8.93 -1.00 -10.68
C PRO A 264 8.50 -1.10 -12.14
N LEU A 265 8.69 -0.06 -12.96
CA LEU A 265 8.24 -0.14 -14.35
C LEU A 265 9.12 -1.06 -15.22
N ARG A 266 10.41 -1.20 -14.89
CA ARG A 266 11.28 -2.22 -15.48
C ARG A 266 10.82 -3.63 -15.09
N PHE A 267 10.48 -3.83 -13.81
CA PHE A 267 9.91 -5.09 -13.32
C PHE A 267 8.62 -5.44 -14.08
N LEU A 268 7.71 -4.48 -14.27
CA LEU A 268 6.47 -4.66 -15.01
C LEU A 268 6.71 -5.05 -16.46
N ARG A 269 7.62 -4.36 -17.16
CA ARG A 269 7.96 -4.71 -18.54
C ARG A 269 8.46 -6.15 -18.66
N ALA A 270 9.34 -6.58 -17.76
CA ALA A 270 9.84 -7.94 -17.74
C ALA A 270 8.77 -8.97 -17.30
N LEU A 271 7.88 -8.60 -16.39
CA LEU A 271 6.74 -9.42 -15.97
C LEU A 271 5.80 -9.74 -17.13
N TYR A 272 5.54 -8.73 -17.96
CA TYR A 272 4.68 -8.84 -19.13
C TYR A 272 5.41 -9.16 -20.43
N CYS A 273 6.72 -9.45 -20.37
CA CYS A 273 7.49 -9.84 -21.56
C CYS A 273 7.47 -8.78 -22.68
N VAL A 274 7.58 -7.50 -22.33
CA VAL A 274 7.63 -6.38 -23.28
C VAL A 274 8.95 -5.60 -23.17
N ASP A 275 9.34 -4.95 -24.26
CA ASP A 275 10.51 -4.07 -24.33
C ASP A 275 10.20 -2.66 -23.75
N SER A 276 11.18 -1.74 -23.81
CA SER A 276 11.02 -0.37 -23.36
C SER A 276 10.00 0.46 -24.17
N SER A 277 9.60 -0.02 -25.33
CA SER A 277 8.53 0.56 -26.15
C SER A 277 7.22 -0.22 -26.01
N TYR A 278 7.11 -1.07 -24.99
CA TYR A 278 5.96 -1.93 -24.69
C TYR A 278 5.58 -2.91 -25.80
N ARG A 279 6.52 -3.29 -26.69
CA ARG A 279 6.30 -4.32 -27.69
C ARG A 279 6.68 -5.69 -27.13
N PRO A 280 5.96 -6.79 -27.48
CA PRO A 280 6.33 -8.13 -27.02
C PRO A 280 7.77 -8.47 -27.41
N LEU A 281 8.54 -8.98 -26.46
CA LEU A 281 9.88 -9.50 -26.70
C LEU A 281 9.82 -10.70 -27.65
N THR A 282 10.85 -10.85 -28.48
CA THR A 282 11.01 -11.97 -29.41
C THR A 282 12.45 -12.47 -29.43
N GLY A 283 12.67 -13.69 -29.96
CA GLY A 283 14.01 -14.26 -30.12
C GLY A 283 14.77 -14.47 -28.81
N ALA A 284 16.09 -14.24 -28.83
CA ALA A 284 16.97 -14.47 -27.68
C ALA A 284 16.61 -13.63 -26.44
N PRO A 285 16.34 -12.30 -26.55
CA PRO A 285 15.95 -11.50 -25.38
C PRO A 285 14.69 -12.01 -24.67
N ALA A 286 13.74 -12.57 -25.41
CA ALA A 286 12.56 -13.20 -24.83
C ALA A 286 12.91 -14.53 -24.12
N ALA A 287 13.69 -15.39 -24.77
CA ALA A 287 14.08 -16.69 -24.24
C ALA A 287 14.86 -16.56 -22.92
N GLU A 288 15.77 -15.61 -22.81
CA GLU A 288 16.54 -15.32 -21.60
C GLU A 288 15.66 -14.94 -20.40
N ARG A 289 14.48 -14.39 -20.64
CA ARG A 289 13.50 -13.97 -19.62
C ARG A 289 12.34 -14.96 -19.48
N SER A 290 12.50 -16.18 -20.02
CA SER A 290 11.42 -17.19 -20.06
C SER A 290 10.11 -16.60 -20.63
N CYS A 291 10.23 -15.75 -21.63
CA CYS A 291 9.14 -15.15 -22.38
C CYS A 291 8.92 -15.89 -23.70
N PRO A 292 7.73 -15.81 -24.31
CA PRO A 292 7.50 -16.36 -25.64
C PRO A 292 8.43 -15.73 -26.68
N ALA A 293 9.23 -16.57 -27.35
CA ALA A 293 10.21 -16.09 -28.33
C ALA A 293 9.61 -15.82 -29.73
N THR A 294 8.34 -16.15 -29.95
CA THR A 294 7.65 -16.01 -31.23
C THR A 294 6.34 -15.27 -31.10
N ALA A 295 5.87 -14.63 -32.18
CA ALA A 295 4.58 -13.93 -32.20
C ALA A 295 3.39 -14.87 -31.84
N ALA A 296 3.43 -16.12 -32.30
CA ALA A 296 2.41 -17.11 -31.97
C ALA A 296 2.39 -17.45 -30.46
N GLY A 297 3.55 -17.52 -29.83
CA GLY A 297 3.66 -17.69 -28.39
C GLY A 297 3.16 -16.45 -27.62
N SER A 298 3.51 -15.24 -28.07
CA SER A 298 3.03 -13.99 -27.46
C SER A 298 1.50 -13.86 -27.55
N ALA A 299 0.88 -14.34 -28.61
CA ALA A 299 -0.59 -14.37 -28.74
C ALA A 299 -1.29 -15.28 -27.69
N GLN A 300 -0.57 -16.23 -27.11
CA GLN A 300 -1.08 -17.13 -26.08
C GLN A 300 -0.75 -16.66 -24.65
N PHE A 301 0.06 -15.63 -24.51
CA PHE A 301 0.59 -15.18 -23.21
C PHE A 301 -0.52 -14.85 -22.21
N ALA A 302 -1.55 -14.13 -22.64
CA ALA A 302 -2.67 -13.75 -21.77
C ALA A 302 -3.46 -14.97 -21.26
N SER A 303 -3.66 -15.98 -22.09
CA SER A 303 -4.36 -17.22 -21.68
C SER A 303 -3.51 -18.10 -20.76
N GLN A 304 -2.18 -18.03 -20.87
CA GLN A 304 -1.25 -18.79 -20.04
C GLN A 304 -1.05 -18.13 -18.66
N HIS A 305 -1.23 -16.81 -18.56
CA HIS A 305 -1.03 -16.01 -17.36
C HIS A 305 -2.28 -15.21 -16.98
N PRO A 306 -3.42 -15.88 -16.70
CA PRO A 306 -4.71 -15.22 -16.54
C PRO A 306 -4.75 -14.21 -15.41
N ALA A 307 -3.97 -14.36 -14.36
CA ALA A 307 -3.91 -13.40 -13.26
C ALA A 307 -3.43 -12.02 -13.72
N LEU A 308 -2.49 -11.94 -14.67
CA LEU A 308 -1.98 -10.69 -15.22
C LEU A 308 -3.02 -9.90 -16.05
N PHE A 309 -4.14 -10.53 -16.41
CA PHE A 309 -5.18 -9.93 -17.27
C PHE A 309 -6.56 -9.90 -16.64
N HIS A 310 -6.80 -10.73 -15.63
CA HIS A 310 -8.13 -10.95 -15.02
C HIS A 310 -8.14 -10.79 -13.49
N ALA A 311 -7.01 -10.45 -12.86
CA ALA A 311 -7.02 -10.01 -11.46
C ALA A 311 -7.93 -8.80 -11.29
N THR A 312 -8.41 -8.58 -10.07
CA THR A 312 -9.39 -7.52 -9.80
C THR A 312 -8.77 -6.17 -9.50
N GLY A 313 -7.45 -6.11 -9.30
CA GLY A 313 -6.72 -4.87 -9.11
C GLY A 313 -5.21 -5.05 -9.10
N PHE A 314 -4.51 -3.93 -9.19
CA PHE A 314 -3.06 -3.83 -9.10
C PHE A 314 -2.68 -3.09 -7.82
N ALA A 315 -1.79 -3.68 -7.04
CA ALA A 315 -1.29 -3.11 -5.79
C ALA A 315 0.08 -2.44 -5.99
N ILE A 316 0.28 -1.32 -5.33
CA ILE A 316 1.51 -0.52 -5.37
C ILE A 316 1.78 0.10 -4.00
N HIS A 317 3.05 0.27 -3.64
CA HIS A 317 3.53 0.95 -2.44
C HIS A 317 4.09 2.33 -2.82
N PRO A 318 3.26 3.36 -3.04
CA PRO A 318 3.68 4.59 -3.69
C PRO A 318 4.37 5.57 -2.73
N TYR A 319 5.30 5.09 -1.89
CA TYR A 319 6.07 5.93 -0.96
C TYR A 319 6.76 7.09 -1.68
N PRO A 320 6.63 8.31 -1.20
CA PRO A 320 7.06 9.52 -1.93
C PRO A 320 8.56 9.83 -1.79
N GLN A 321 9.35 8.93 -1.23
CA GLN A 321 10.81 9.08 -1.09
C GLN A 321 11.24 10.38 -0.39
N GLY A 322 10.48 10.81 0.64
CA GLY A 322 10.74 12.04 1.40
C GLY A 322 10.34 13.34 0.70
N LEU A 323 9.82 13.26 -0.53
CA LEU A 323 9.34 14.42 -1.29
C LEU A 323 7.90 14.81 -0.91
N PRO A 324 7.42 16.01 -1.27
CA PRO A 324 6.00 16.33 -1.26
C PRO A 324 5.19 15.31 -2.08
N PRO A 325 3.93 15.04 -1.73
CA PRO A 325 3.15 13.98 -2.36
C PRO A 325 2.83 14.20 -3.85
N ASP A 326 2.95 15.42 -4.35
CA ASP A 326 2.78 15.79 -5.76
C ASP A 326 4.11 15.82 -6.55
N ALA A 327 5.23 15.46 -5.93
CA ALA A 327 6.55 15.50 -6.54
C ALA A 327 7.13 14.09 -6.73
N ALA A 328 7.72 13.86 -7.91
CA ALA A 328 8.48 12.66 -8.22
C ALA A 328 9.98 12.94 -8.22
N PRO A 329 10.83 11.93 -7.90
CA PRO A 329 12.28 12.06 -8.04
C PRO A 329 12.67 12.41 -9.49
N PRO A 330 13.51 13.43 -9.69
CA PRO A 330 13.90 13.82 -11.03
C PRO A 330 14.77 12.74 -11.71
N ASN A 331 14.58 12.57 -13.02
CA ASN A 331 15.35 11.62 -13.85
C ASN A 331 15.16 10.13 -13.49
N GLU A 332 14.06 9.79 -12.83
CA GLU A 332 13.70 8.41 -12.46
C GLU A 332 12.38 7.98 -13.15
N PRO A 333 12.35 7.83 -14.49
CA PRO A 333 11.12 7.58 -15.24
C PRO A 333 10.50 6.20 -14.98
N ASP A 334 11.23 5.29 -14.37
CA ASP A 334 10.78 3.94 -14.04
C ASP A 334 10.34 3.79 -12.55
N TYR A 335 10.32 4.89 -11.79
CA TYR A 335 9.75 4.92 -10.44
C TYR A 335 8.22 4.97 -10.50
N ALA A 336 7.58 4.65 -9.38
CA ALA A 336 6.12 4.69 -9.22
C ALA A 336 5.75 5.21 -7.82
N VAL A 337 6.23 6.42 -7.49
CA VAL A 337 5.78 7.14 -6.28
C VAL A 337 4.36 7.71 -6.50
N LEU A 338 3.74 8.27 -5.45
CA LEU A 338 2.36 8.76 -5.55
C LEU A 338 2.15 9.75 -6.72
N ALA A 339 3.11 10.64 -6.97
CA ALA A 339 3.06 11.59 -8.09
C ALA A 339 3.14 10.92 -9.47
N ASP A 340 3.67 9.69 -9.56
CA ASP A 340 3.84 8.94 -10.81
C ASP A 340 2.64 8.03 -11.12
N ILE A 341 1.63 7.97 -10.27
CA ILE A 341 0.48 7.08 -10.46
C ILE A 341 -0.19 7.24 -11.83
N PRO A 342 -0.41 8.46 -12.36
CA PRO A 342 -0.96 8.60 -13.72
C PRO A 342 -0.08 7.97 -14.80
N HIS A 343 1.24 7.98 -14.63
CA HIS A 343 2.18 7.31 -15.53
C HIS A 343 2.09 5.78 -15.41
N LEU A 344 2.04 5.25 -14.18
CA LEU A 344 1.83 3.82 -13.94
C LEU A 344 0.52 3.33 -14.57
N GLU A 345 -0.56 4.10 -14.45
CA GLU A 345 -1.85 3.80 -15.09
C GLU A 345 -1.73 3.68 -16.60
N HIS A 346 -1.05 4.64 -17.23
CA HIS A 346 -0.80 4.63 -18.66
C HIS A 346 0.03 3.41 -19.10
N VAL A 347 1.07 3.07 -18.34
CA VAL A 347 1.92 1.90 -18.61
C VAL A 347 1.11 0.60 -18.52
N LEU A 348 0.32 0.41 -17.47
CA LEU A 348 -0.54 -0.77 -17.31
C LEU A 348 -1.55 -0.88 -18.47
N ASP A 349 -2.24 0.21 -18.81
CA ASP A 349 -3.22 0.23 -19.90
C ASP A 349 -2.57 -0.07 -21.26
N THR A 350 -1.38 0.48 -21.52
CA THR A 350 -0.60 0.23 -22.74
C THR A 350 -0.23 -1.24 -22.85
N ILE A 351 0.29 -1.84 -21.79
CA ILE A 351 0.65 -3.26 -21.76
C ILE A 351 -0.58 -4.14 -21.97
N GLN A 352 -1.70 -3.86 -21.30
CA GLN A 352 -2.95 -4.60 -21.51
C GLN A 352 -3.39 -4.55 -22.97
N HIS A 353 -3.37 -3.37 -23.58
CA HIS A 353 -3.77 -3.16 -24.97
C HIS A 353 -2.90 -3.96 -25.95
N VAL A 354 -1.59 -4.04 -25.74
CA VAL A 354 -0.64 -4.78 -26.59
C VAL A 354 -1.00 -6.26 -26.67
N TYR A 355 -1.54 -6.83 -25.61
CA TYR A 355 -2.03 -8.21 -25.58
C TYR A 355 -3.53 -8.36 -25.92
N GLY A 356 -4.15 -7.30 -26.45
CA GLY A 356 -5.57 -7.31 -26.84
C GLY A 356 -6.55 -7.28 -25.69
N SER A 357 -6.10 -6.99 -24.47
CA SER A 357 -6.94 -6.80 -23.29
C SER A 357 -7.42 -5.36 -23.18
N SER A 358 -8.67 -5.17 -22.80
CA SER A 358 -9.25 -3.85 -22.46
C SER A 358 -9.29 -3.60 -20.94
N THR A 359 -8.70 -4.46 -20.16
CA THR A 359 -8.71 -4.34 -18.68
C THR A 359 -7.98 -3.07 -18.25
N ARG A 360 -8.66 -2.28 -17.44
CA ARG A 360 -8.11 -1.12 -16.74
C ARG A 360 -8.16 -1.41 -15.25
N PHE A 361 -7.04 -1.88 -14.70
CA PHE A 361 -6.98 -2.26 -13.30
C PHE A 361 -7.29 -1.08 -12.37
N PRO A 362 -8.22 -1.22 -11.41
CA PRO A 362 -8.22 -0.34 -10.24
C PRO A 362 -6.89 -0.49 -9.50
N LEU A 363 -6.38 0.62 -8.96
CA LEU A 363 -5.14 0.66 -8.20
C LEU A 363 -5.44 0.64 -6.71
N TRP A 364 -4.62 -0.10 -5.98
CA TRP A 364 -4.67 -0.16 -4.52
C TRP A 364 -3.32 0.27 -3.96
N SER A 365 -3.31 1.34 -3.17
CA SER A 365 -2.18 1.66 -2.33
C SER A 365 -2.25 0.75 -1.12
N THR A 366 -1.34 -0.20 -1.02
CA THR A 366 -1.32 -1.23 0.02
C THR A 366 -0.25 -1.00 1.07
N GLU A 367 0.73 -0.13 0.78
CA GLU A 367 1.63 0.48 1.75
C GLU A 367 1.88 1.94 1.39
N PHE A 368 1.82 2.83 2.38
CA PHE A 368 2.15 4.24 2.23
C PHE A 368 2.47 4.88 3.58
N GLY A 369 3.37 5.85 3.60
CA GLY A 369 3.69 6.63 4.79
C GLY A 369 4.89 7.53 4.60
N TYR A 370 5.11 8.40 5.57
CA TYR A 370 6.27 9.27 5.66
C TYR A 370 7.12 8.91 6.86
N GLN A 371 8.37 8.54 6.63
CA GLN A 371 9.33 8.36 7.70
C GLN A 371 9.57 9.69 8.42
N THR A 372 9.61 9.65 9.74
CA THR A 372 9.72 10.88 10.55
C THR A 372 10.99 10.93 11.38
N LYS A 373 11.59 12.11 11.43
CA LYS A 373 12.73 12.43 12.28
C LYS A 373 12.33 13.49 13.31
N PRO A 374 12.37 13.19 14.63
CA PRO A 374 12.64 11.88 15.22
C PRO A 374 11.53 10.86 14.97
N PRO A 375 11.75 9.54 15.20
CA PRO A 375 12.97 8.90 15.69
C PRO A 375 13.95 8.46 14.60
N ASP A 376 13.55 8.45 13.33
CA ASP A 376 14.39 8.00 12.23
C ASP A 376 15.58 8.95 12.02
N SER A 377 16.69 8.40 11.54
CA SER A 377 17.88 9.18 11.20
C SER A 377 18.16 9.22 9.69
N GLU A 378 17.33 8.54 8.89
CA GLU A 378 17.55 8.42 7.46
C GLU A 378 17.32 9.77 6.72
N PRO A 379 18.05 10.00 5.63
CA PRO A 379 17.98 11.26 4.88
C PRO A 379 16.61 11.59 4.30
N LEU A 380 15.81 10.56 4.01
CA LEU A 380 14.46 10.71 3.43
C LEU A 380 13.38 10.98 4.49
N SER A 381 13.75 11.05 5.76
CA SER A 381 12.82 11.33 6.85
C SER A 381 12.50 12.83 6.95
N THR A 382 11.25 13.13 7.26
CA THR A 382 10.78 14.50 7.46
C THR A 382 10.37 14.76 8.92
N SER A 383 10.04 15.99 9.30
CA SER A 383 9.54 16.26 10.66
C SER A 383 8.14 15.65 10.85
N PRO A 384 7.77 15.20 12.07
CA PRO A 384 6.43 14.69 12.34
C PRO A 384 5.30 15.66 11.98
N ALA A 385 5.54 16.98 12.11
CA ALA A 385 4.57 18.02 11.75
C ALA A 385 4.39 18.12 10.22
N LEU A 386 5.48 18.05 9.46
CA LEU A 386 5.43 18.07 8.00
C LEU A 386 4.82 16.77 7.44
N ALA A 387 5.16 15.62 8.03
CA ALA A 387 4.51 14.36 7.70
C ALA A 387 2.99 14.43 7.89
N ALA A 388 2.52 15.02 8.99
CA ALA A 388 1.10 15.22 9.27
C ALA A 388 0.38 16.11 8.22
N TYR A 389 1.09 17.04 7.62
CA TYR A 389 0.58 17.83 6.49
C TYR A 389 0.57 17.00 5.20
N TYR A 390 1.67 16.32 4.92
CA TYR A 390 1.83 15.53 3.69
C TYR A 390 0.85 14.36 3.59
N ILE A 391 0.55 13.66 4.68
CA ILE A 391 -0.45 12.57 4.65
C ILE A 391 -1.84 13.08 4.27
N ASN A 392 -2.25 14.29 4.71
CA ASN A 392 -3.54 14.85 4.31
C ASN A 392 -3.54 15.29 2.83
N TRP A 393 -2.42 15.84 2.35
CA TRP A 393 -2.27 16.19 0.95
C TRP A 393 -2.24 14.96 0.05
N ALA A 394 -1.50 13.92 0.45
CA ALA A 394 -1.46 12.64 -0.26
C ALA A 394 -2.85 12.00 -0.37
N GLU A 395 -3.62 12.01 0.72
CA GLU A 395 -4.97 11.46 0.72
C GLU A 395 -5.91 12.27 -0.18
N TYR A 396 -5.80 13.61 -0.19
CA TYR A 396 -6.53 14.45 -1.13
C TYR A 396 -6.22 14.11 -2.59
N LEU A 397 -4.92 13.94 -2.95
CA LEU A 397 -4.52 13.53 -4.30
C LEU A 397 -5.05 12.14 -4.66
N THR A 398 -5.03 11.21 -3.71
CA THR A 398 -5.61 9.87 -3.86
C THR A 398 -7.13 9.96 -4.11
N TRP A 399 -7.82 10.80 -3.33
CA TRP A 399 -9.26 11.02 -3.49
C TRP A 399 -9.64 11.65 -4.85
N LEU A 400 -8.79 12.51 -5.41
CA LEU A 400 -8.99 13.09 -6.74
C LEU A 400 -8.86 12.08 -7.89
N ASN A 401 -8.21 10.94 -7.66
CA ASN A 401 -8.03 9.92 -8.69
C ASN A 401 -9.00 8.75 -8.46
N PRO A 402 -10.11 8.65 -9.22
CA PRO A 402 -11.14 7.62 -9.00
C PRO A 402 -10.66 6.19 -9.31
N ARG A 403 -9.48 6.03 -9.94
CA ARG A 403 -8.89 4.73 -10.21
C ARG A 403 -8.19 4.15 -8.98
N ILE A 404 -7.75 5.00 -8.04
CA ILE A 404 -7.17 4.56 -6.76
C ILE A 404 -8.30 4.22 -5.79
N LYS A 405 -8.26 3.02 -5.21
CA LYS A 405 -9.33 2.48 -4.36
C LYS A 405 -9.03 2.51 -2.88
N SER A 406 -7.77 2.65 -2.49
CA SER A 406 -7.34 2.75 -1.10
C SER A 406 -6.33 3.86 -0.88
N TYR A 407 -6.36 4.42 0.32
CA TYR A 407 -5.29 5.21 0.89
C TYR A 407 -4.75 4.45 2.10
N ASP A 408 -3.49 4.08 2.05
CA ASP A 408 -2.86 3.28 3.10
C ASP A 408 -2.12 4.12 4.13
N GLN A 409 -1.96 3.54 5.32
CA GLN A 409 -1.03 3.98 6.34
C GLN A 409 -0.21 2.79 6.83
N TYR A 410 1.08 2.84 6.56
CA TYR A 410 2.06 1.87 7.04
C TYR A 410 2.55 2.28 8.42
N LEU A 411 2.22 1.44 9.39
CA LEU A 411 2.44 1.35 10.80
C LEU A 411 1.59 2.28 11.69
N LEU A 412 1.04 1.66 12.72
CA LEU A 412 0.46 2.36 13.87
C LEU A 412 1.58 2.91 14.76
N ARG A 413 2.59 2.09 15.05
CA ARG A 413 3.69 2.46 15.94
C ARG A 413 5.05 2.25 15.30
N ASP A 414 5.94 3.21 15.51
CA ASP A 414 7.32 3.08 15.04
C ASP A 414 8.02 1.87 15.66
N PRO A 415 8.88 1.19 14.88
CA PRO A 415 9.73 0.14 15.43
C PRO A 415 10.66 0.68 16.52
N PRO A 416 10.97 -0.11 17.57
CA PRO A 416 11.91 0.31 18.62
C PRO A 416 13.30 0.70 18.11
N THR A 417 13.68 0.21 16.92
CA THR A 417 14.94 0.53 16.24
C THR A 417 14.97 1.92 15.63
N GLY A 418 13.82 2.59 15.50
CA GLY A 418 13.67 3.85 14.78
C GLY A 418 13.91 3.77 13.27
N VAL A 419 14.06 2.57 12.70
CA VAL A 419 14.25 2.37 11.25
C VAL A 419 12.90 2.28 10.58
N PHE A 420 12.71 3.03 9.49
CA PHE A 420 11.44 3.15 8.76
C PHE A 420 10.29 3.63 9.66
N ALA A 421 10.51 4.73 10.37
CA ALA A 421 9.61 5.28 11.39
C ALA A 421 8.44 6.06 10.76
N SER A 422 7.56 5.37 10.01
CA SER A 422 6.37 5.93 9.37
C SER A 422 5.10 5.83 10.22
N GLY A 423 5.19 5.26 11.42
CA GLY A 423 4.07 5.04 12.33
C GLY A 423 3.39 6.34 12.78
N LEU A 424 2.11 6.22 13.12
CA LEU A 424 1.33 7.31 13.71
C LEU A 424 1.68 7.57 15.18
N GLU A 425 2.33 6.60 15.84
CA GLU A 425 2.84 6.68 17.20
C GLU A 425 4.37 6.55 17.22
N PHE A 426 5.01 7.20 18.19
CA PHE A 426 6.40 6.96 18.52
C PHE A 426 6.61 5.54 19.09
N PRO A 427 7.87 5.03 19.20
CA PRO A 427 8.12 3.69 19.76
C PRO A 427 7.57 3.47 21.16
N ASN A 428 7.38 4.52 21.94
CA ASN A 428 6.80 4.48 23.28
C ASN A 428 5.27 4.54 23.32
N GLY A 429 4.60 4.53 22.16
CA GLY A 429 3.14 4.61 22.05
C GLY A 429 2.56 6.02 22.17
N GLN A 430 3.39 7.06 22.27
CA GLN A 430 2.90 8.43 22.25
C GLN A 430 2.49 8.84 20.83
N PRO A 431 1.29 9.42 20.62
CA PRO A 431 0.83 9.80 19.30
C PRO A 431 1.69 10.93 18.71
N LYS A 432 2.03 10.78 17.42
CA LYS A 432 2.61 11.85 16.60
C LYS A 432 1.50 12.80 16.09
N PRO A 433 1.84 13.98 15.58
CA PRO A 433 0.88 14.83 14.87
C PRO A 433 0.11 14.11 13.76
N GLY A 434 0.76 13.14 13.08
CA GLY A 434 0.16 12.27 12.06
C GLY A 434 -1.05 11.47 12.55
N PHE A 435 -1.08 11.04 13.80
CA PHE A 435 -2.19 10.31 14.39
C PHE A 435 -3.51 11.09 14.30
N TYR A 436 -3.46 12.37 14.64
CA TYR A 436 -4.63 13.26 14.60
C TYR A 436 -5.00 13.62 13.16
N SER A 437 -3.99 13.86 12.30
CA SER A 437 -4.17 14.16 10.89
C SER A 437 -4.75 12.97 10.12
N TYR A 438 -4.34 11.74 10.43
CA TYR A 438 -4.91 10.52 9.86
C TYR A 438 -6.38 10.36 10.25
N ARG A 439 -6.71 10.56 11.52
CA ARG A 439 -8.08 10.39 12.04
C ARG A 439 -9.07 11.40 11.45
N MET A 440 -8.63 12.65 11.26
CA MET A 440 -9.43 13.73 10.69
C MET A 440 -8.60 14.56 9.71
N PRO A 441 -8.43 14.08 8.47
CA PRO A 441 -7.75 14.85 7.43
C PRO A 441 -8.47 16.17 7.14
N ILE A 442 -7.69 17.21 6.91
CA ILE A 442 -8.12 18.48 6.32
C ILE A 442 -7.07 18.95 5.32
N PHE A 443 -7.52 19.36 4.14
CA PHE A 443 -6.65 19.96 3.14
C PHE A 443 -7.38 21.09 2.43
N LEU A 444 -6.70 22.20 2.24
CA LEU A 444 -7.11 23.33 1.43
C LEU A 444 -6.07 23.47 0.31
N PRO A 445 -6.41 23.15 -0.95
CA PRO A 445 -5.47 23.24 -2.06
C PRO A 445 -4.92 24.65 -2.26
N VAL A 446 -5.75 25.65 -1.93
CA VAL A 446 -5.38 27.06 -1.94
C VAL A 446 -5.69 27.66 -0.57
N THR A 447 -4.69 28.27 0.05
CA THR A 447 -4.78 28.87 1.38
C THR A 447 -4.74 30.40 1.35
N SER A 448 -4.73 31.03 0.15
CA SER A 448 -4.77 32.48 -0.03
C SER A 448 -5.74 32.87 -1.13
N GLY A 449 -6.35 34.06 -1.02
CA GLY A 449 -7.30 34.55 -2.03
C GLY A 449 -7.78 35.97 -1.74
N ALA A 450 -8.67 36.47 -2.60
CA ALA A 450 -9.31 37.76 -2.39
C ALA A 450 -10.37 37.69 -1.27
N SER A 451 -10.59 38.81 -0.55
CA SER A 451 -11.69 38.93 0.42
C SER A 451 -13.01 38.59 -0.22
N GLY A 452 -13.82 37.71 0.41
CA GLY A 452 -15.07 37.22 -0.12
C GLY A 452 -14.96 36.06 -1.11
N GLN A 453 -13.75 35.69 -1.55
CA GLN A 453 -13.56 34.49 -2.37
C GLN A 453 -13.79 33.24 -1.52
N ALA A 454 -14.51 32.26 -2.06
CA ALA A 454 -14.61 30.95 -1.44
C ALA A 454 -13.34 30.13 -1.70
N LEU A 455 -12.82 29.50 -0.65
CA LEU A 455 -11.75 28.52 -0.74
C LEU A 455 -12.34 27.11 -0.66
N GLU A 456 -11.71 26.16 -1.34
CA GLU A 456 -12.05 24.75 -1.22
C GLU A 456 -11.61 24.24 0.17
N VAL A 457 -12.51 23.52 0.83
CA VAL A 457 -12.24 22.80 2.08
C VAL A 457 -12.58 21.34 1.86
N TRP A 458 -11.54 20.55 1.64
CA TRP A 458 -11.66 19.10 1.59
C TRP A 458 -11.32 18.52 2.97
N GLY A 459 -11.99 17.42 3.32
CA GLY A 459 -11.69 16.70 4.55
C GLY A 459 -12.35 15.34 4.64
N CYS A 460 -11.94 14.61 5.68
CA CYS A 460 -12.54 13.34 6.03
C CYS A 460 -12.69 13.24 7.55
N VAL A 461 -13.81 12.70 7.99
CA VAL A 461 -13.98 12.23 9.37
C VAL A 461 -13.92 10.72 9.34
N ARG A 462 -12.72 10.16 9.37
CA ARG A 462 -12.49 8.72 9.19
C ARG A 462 -13.31 7.85 10.15
N PRO A 463 -13.45 8.16 11.46
CA PRO A 463 -14.26 7.36 12.36
C PRO A 463 -15.78 7.49 12.16
N VAL A 464 -16.26 8.07 11.06
CA VAL A 464 -17.72 8.30 10.84
C VAL A 464 -18.53 7.01 10.89
N GLY A 465 -17.98 5.91 10.34
CA GLY A 465 -18.63 4.58 10.39
C GLY A 465 -18.82 4.09 11.81
N TYR A 466 -17.79 4.21 12.64
CA TYR A 466 -17.86 3.92 14.07
C TYR A 466 -18.86 4.85 14.79
N GLY A 467 -18.83 6.14 14.47
CA GLY A 467 -19.80 7.12 15.01
C GLY A 467 -21.25 6.75 14.68
N LYS A 468 -21.57 6.40 13.44
CA LYS A 468 -22.90 5.93 13.01
C LYS A 468 -23.30 4.65 13.74
N LEU A 469 -22.40 3.69 13.86
CA LEU A 469 -22.65 2.42 14.55
C LEU A 469 -23.05 2.62 16.02
N VAL A 470 -22.31 3.48 16.73
CA VAL A 470 -22.50 3.70 18.18
C VAL A 470 -23.69 4.61 18.45
N THR A 471 -23.83 5.73 17.73
CA THR A 471 -24.85 6.74 18.00
C THR A 471 -26.18 6.47 17.30
N ARG A 472 -26.18 5.66 16.23
CA ARG A 472 -27.31 5.42 15.33
C ARG A 472 -27.90 6.72 14.73
N ALA A 473 -27.08 7.75 14.61
CA ALA A 473 -27.46 9.07 14.13
C ALA A 473 -26.60 9.50 12.94
N GLU A 474 -27.16 10.38 12.12
CA GLU A 474 -26.40 11.08 11.09
C GLU A 474 -25.25 11.86 11.72
N GLN A 475 -24.09 11.80 11.07
CA GLN A 475 -22.89 12.47 11.55
C GLN A 475 -22.70 13.78 10.83
N ARG A 476 -22.17 14.78 11.56
CA ARG A 476 -21.92 16.13 11.03
C ARG A 476 -20.57 16.62 11.54
N VAL A 477 -19.81 17.26 10.66
CA VAL A 477 -18.55 17.92 11.02
C VAL A 477 -18.74 19.43 11.02
N ARG A 478 -18.15 20.13 11.99
CA ARG A 478 -18.12 21.58 12.02
C ARG A 478 -16.81 22.08 11.39
N ILE A 479 -16.91 23.10 10.55
CA ILE A 479 -15.77 23.91 10.14
C ILE A 479 -15.72 25.06 11.11
N GLU A 480 -14.61 25.15 11.85
CA GLU A 480 -14.35 26.19 12.83
C GLU A 480 -13.26 27.11 12.32
N PHE A 481 -13.47 28.40 12.51
CA PHE A 481 -12.56 29.47 12.11
C PHE A 481 -12.18 30.33 13.29
N GLN A 482 -10.91 30.70 13.38
CA GLN A 482 -10.34 31.64 14.34
C GLN A 482 -9.81 32.85 13.58
N SER A 483 -10.35 34.04 13.86
CA SER A 483 -9.86 35.29 13.27
C SER A 483 -8.55 35.70 13.91
N GLY A 484 -7.54 35.95 13.08
CA GLY A 484 -6.18 36.26 13.56
C GLY A 484 -5.56 35.12 14.36
N SER A 485 -4.63 35.45 15.27
CA SER A 485 -3.85 34.47 16.05
C SER A 485 -4.38 34.20 17.47
N HIS A 486 -5.33 34.98 17.98
CA HIS A 486 -5.72 34.97 19.39
C HIS A 486 -7.22 34.92 19.67
N GLY A 487 -8.07 34.86 18.67
CA GLY A 487 -9.52 34.73 18.82
C GLY A 487 -9.96 33.33 19.26
N ALA A 488 -11.20 33.19 19.74
CA ALA A 488 -11.80 31.89 19.96
C ALA A 488 -12.21 31.28 18.60
N PHE A 489 -12.10 29.93 18.48
CA PHE A 489 -12.68 29.24 17.33
C PHE A 489 -14.21 29.34 17.34
N GLN A 490 -14.78 29.73 16.23
CA GLN A 490 -16.22 29.82 16.01
C GLN A 490 -16.64 28.88 14.89
N THR A 491 -17.74 28.17 15.07
CA THR A 491 -18.32 27.35 14.00
C THR A 491 -18.89 28.27 12.92
N ILE A 492 -18.36 28.20 11.72
CA ILE A 492 -18.83 28.96 10.56
C ILE A 492 -19.71 28.14 9.64
N ARG A 493 -19.58 26.81 9.68
CA ARG A 493 -20.42 25.87 8.91
C ARG A 493 -20.48 24.51 9.60
N THR A 494 -21.64 23.84 9.43
CA THR A 494 -21.83 22.42 9.79
C THR A 494 -22.14 21.64 8.52
N VAL A 495 -21.33 20.62 8.24
CA VAL A 495 -21.43 19.80 7.02
C VAL A 495 -21.97 18.43 7.41
N PRO A 496 -23.07 17.94 6.78
CA PRO A 496 -23.50 16.56 6.95
C PRO A 496 -22.53 15.61 6.26
N LEU A 497 -22.21 14.49 6.89
CA LEU A 497 -21.31 13.46 6.36
C LEU A 497 -22.15 12.40 5.64
N THR A 498 -22.38 12.59 4.34
CA THR A 498 -23.16 11.67 3.51
C THR A 498 -22.34 10.55 2.92
N ASP A 499 -21.05 10.81 2.63
CA ASP A 499 -20.11 9.77 2.24
C ASP A 499 -19.97 8.70 3.36
N PRO A 500 -20.03 7.39 3.05
CA PRO A 500 -19.96 6.34 4.05
C PRO A 500 -18.61 6.28 4.77
N ARG A 501 -17.54 6.77 4.14
CA ARG A 501 -16.18 6.84 4.70
C ARG A 501 -15.83 8.19 5.29
N GLY A 502 -16.78 9.15 5.25
CA GLY A 502 -16.66 10.44 5.92
C GLY A 502 -16.00 11.56 5.12
N TYR A 503 -15.78 11.37 3.82
CA TYR A 503 -15.25 12.41 2.94
C TYR A 503 -16.27 13.50 2.67
N PHE A 504 -15.78 14.71 2.52
CA PHE A 504 -16.54 15.86 2.02
C PHE A 504 -15.60 16.83 1.31
N ASP A 505 -16.17 17.56 0.36
CA ASP A 505 -15.51 18.64 -0.37
C ASP A 505 -16.50 19.77 -0.59
N ILE A 506 -16.15 20.98 -0.15
CA ILE A 506 -17.04 22.15 -0.25
C ILE A 506 -16.27 23.44 -0.53
N ALA A 507 -16.93 24.37 -1.19
CA ALA A 507 -16.50 25.76 -1.24
C ALA A 507 -17.00 26.53 -0.01
N GLN A 508 -16.09 27.22 0.71
CA GLN A 508 -16.37 27.97 1.92
C GLN A 508 -15.80 29.39 1.86
N GLN A 509 -16.64 30.39 2.09
CA GLN A 509 -16.20 31.76 2.31
C GLN A 509 -15.80 31.95 3.77
N PHE A 510 -14.70 32.65 3.98
CA PHE A 510 -14.19 32.98 5.31
C PHE A 510 -14.29 34.48 5.59
N PRO A 511 -14.47 34.87 6.87
CA PRO A 511 -14.63 36.28 7.26
C PRO A 511 -13.36 37.16 7.05
N GLY A 512 -12.19 36.52 6.88
CA GLY A 512 -10.91 37.18 6.74
C GLY A 512 -9.76 36.20 6.87
N SER A 513 -8.55 36.70 7.05
CA SER A 513 -7.37 35.89 7.36
C SER A 513 -7.47 35.29 8.75
N GLY A 514 -7.01 34.04 8.90
CA GLY A 514 -7.09 33.33 10.19
C GLY A 514 -6.73 31.86 10.10
N THR A 515 -7.26 31.07 11.01
CA THR A 515 -6.97 29.64 11.13
C THR A 515 -8.25 28.82 11.05
N VAL A 516 -8.21 27.76 10.26
CA VAL A 516 -9.32 26.81 10.01
C VAL A 516 -9.00 25.45 10.64
N ARG A 517 -10.01 24.82 11.21
CA ARG A 517 -9.96 23.42 11.63
C ARG A 517 -11.32 22.74 11.47
N LEU A 518 -11.32 21.42 11.48
CA LEU A 518 -12.52 20.61 11.63
C LEU A 518 -12.74 20.24 13.10
N ALA A 519 -13.99 20.11 13.50
CA ALA A 519 -14.38 19.64 14.83
C ALA A 519 -15.55 18.66 14.70
N TRP A 520 -15.43 17.49 15.33
CA TRP A 520 -16.45 16.46 15.31
C TRP A 520 -16.68 15.89 16.70
N ALA A 521 -17.96 15.62 17.06
CA ALA A 521 -18.33 15.01 18.33
C ALA A 521 -18.07 13.50 18.24
N TYR A 522 -17.04 13.03 18.93
CA TYR A 522 -16.74 11.61 19.03
C TYR A 522 -17.76 10.91 19.94
N PRO A 523 -18.15 9.64 19.71
CA PRO A 523 -19.18 8.95 20.48
C PRO A 523 -18.97 8.87 22.00
N ASN A 524 -17.74 9.06 22.47
CA ASN A 524 -17.43 9.11 23.92
C ASN A 524 -17.72 10.48 24.56
N GLY A 525 -18.29 11.42 23.83
CA GLY A 525 -18.61 12.78 24.30
C GLY A 525 -17.49 13.81 24.15
N GLN A 526 -16.29 13.40 23.70
CA GLN A 526 -15.19 14.33 23.42
C GLN A 526 -15.36 14.94 22.02
N THR A 527 -14.92 16.18 21.85
CA THR A 527 -14.74 16.75 20.52
C THR A 527 -13.33 16.45 20.05
N ILE A 528 -13.21 15.84 18.88
CA ILE A 528 -11.93 15.66 18.21
C ILE A 528 -11.76 16.71 17.12
N TYR A 529 -10.50 17.05 16.86
CA TYR A 529 -10.13 18.12 15.94
C TYR A 529 -9.15 17.63 14.89
N SER A 530 -9.21 18.24 13.70
CA SER A 530 -8.18 18.12 12.68
C SER A 530 -6.94 18.94 13.05
N ARG A 531 -5.86 18.83 12.26
CA ARG A 531 -4.78 19.82 12.29
C ARG A 531 -5.31 21.22 11.93
N LEU A 532 -4.50 22.23 12.21
CA LEU A 532 -4.79 23.64 11.88
C LEU A 532 -4.33 23.96 10.46
N VAL A 533 -5.07 24.80 9.76
CA VAL A 533 -4.71 25.37 8.45
C VAL A 533 -4.84 26.87 8.50
N ASN A 534 -3.75 27.60 8.25
CA ASN A 534 -3.77 29.05 8.16
C ASN A 534 -4.19 29.49 6.77
N ILE A 535 -5.05 30.50 6.69
CA ILE A 535 -5.49 31.12 5.45
C ILE A 535 -5.20 32.63 5.48
N THR A 536 -4.92 33.19 4.30
CA THR A 536 -4.65 34.62 4.09
C THR A 536 -5.60 35.19 3.03
N LEU A 537 -6.41 36.18 3.39
CA LEU A 537 -7.30 36.90 2.48
C LEU A 537 -6.87 38.36 2.39
N HIS A 538 -6.82 38.92 1.17
CA HIS A 538 -6.39 40.29 0.88
C HIS A 538 -7.48 41.09 0.25
#